data_e8327587925b892ecc317af189e99d82
#
_entry.id   e8327587925b892ecc317af189e99d82
#
_cell.length_a   1.000
_cell.length_b   1.000
_cell.length_c   1.000
_cell.angle_alpha   90.00
_cell.angle_beta   90.00
_cell.angle_gamma   90.00
#
_symmetry.space_group_name_H-M   'P 1'
#
loop_
_entity.id
_entity.type
_entity.pdbx_description
1 polymer ?
#
loop_
_entity_poly.entity_id
_entity_poly.type
_entity_poly.pdbx_seq_one_letter_code
_entity_poly.pdbx_strand_id
1 'polypeptide(L)'
;MQIEDKSLRFAGGPRGFLLIHGLGGTPVELRFVAQGLTRAGYTAHVPQLAGHCESAEELQATTWQQWYESVEEEYHRLREHCSTIVVGGLSMGAILALHHAAQHPDHISALALYAPSLWLDGWGIPWYNHFFKLITQKWLAQMFPFAERHSWGIKDPRIRAIVEPAIKSGDSSQAGIAALPGSLMLE
;
A
#
# COMPACT_ATOMS: atom_id res chain seq x y z
N MET A 1 2.51 13.67 -20.46
CA MET A 1 1.61 14.18 -19.40
C MET A 1 2.39 14.10 -18.10
N GLN A 2 2.56 15.18 -17.37
CA GLN A 2 3.18 15.07 -16.03
C GLN A 2 2.18 14.36 -15.13
N ILE A 3 2.59 13.24 -14.54
CA ILE A 3 1.80 12.54 -13.53
C ILE A 3 1.78 13.43 -12.30
N GLU A 4 0.58 13.76 -11.81
CA GLU A 4 0.42 14.54 -10.59
C GLU A 4 0.78 13.67 -9.38
N ASP A 5 1.79 14.07 -8.61
CA ASP A 5 2.18 13.38 -7.37
C ASP A 5 1.07 13.49 -6.33
N LYS A 6 0.45 12.37 -5.97
CA LYS A 6 -0.62 12.25 -4.98
C LYS A 6 -0.13 11.86 -3.59
N SER A 7 1.16 11.88 -3.37
CA SER A 7 1.74 11.67 -2.05
C SER A 7 1.20 12.68 -1.04
N LEU A 8 0.98 12.23 0.19
CA LEU A 8 0.54 13.09 1.27
C LEU A 8 1.73 13.40 2.18
N ARG A 9 1.99 14.69 2.42
CA ARG A 9 3.08 15.17 3.27
C ARG A 9 2.53 16.16 4.27
N PHE A 10 2.60 15.81 5.54
CA PHE A 10 2.12 16.62 6.66
C PHE A 10 3.30 16.99 7.54
N ALA A 11 3.65 18.27 7.57
CA ALA A 11 4.70 18.78 8.42
C ALA A 11 4.30 18.82 9.89
N GLY A 12 5.21 18.45 10.78
CA GLY A 12 5.07 18.46 12.23
C GLY A 12 6.43 18.61 12.92
N GLY A 13 6.67 17.86 13.98
CA GLY A 13 7.92 17.87 14.73
C GLY A 13 9.04 17.01 14.12
N PRO A 14 10.20 16.93 14.80
CA PRO A 14 11.40 16.25 14.31
C PRO A 14 11.32 14.71 14.34
N ARG A 15 10.19 14.14 14.72
CA ARG A 15 9.92 12.71 14.66
C ARG A 15 8.98 12.42 13.49
N GLY A 16 9.43 11.59 12.54
CA GLY A 16 8.74 11.30 11.29
C GLY A 16 8.08 9.94 11.27
N PHE A 17 6.97 9.86 10.53
CA PHE A 17 6.32 8.62 10.15
C PHE A 17 6.28 8.50 8.63
N LEU A 18 6.85 7.42 8.11
CA LEU A 18 6.70 7.00 6.71
C LEU A 18 5.65 5.91 6.67
N LEU A 19 4.53 6.17 6.01
CA LEU A 19 3.38 5.27 5.97
C LEU A 19 3.14 4.79 4.53
N ILE A 20 3.11 3.47 4.32
CA ILE A 20 3.08 2.84 2.99
C ILE A 20 1.72 2.17 2.77
N HIS A 21 1.00 2.56 1.72
CA HIS A 21 -0.32 2.01 1.38
C HIS A 21 -0.24 0.59 0.77
N GLY A 22 -1.39 -0.07 0.60
CA GLY A 22 -1.50 -1.42 0.06
C GLY A 22 -1.35 -1.51 -1.46
N LEU A 23 -1.25 -2.73 -1.97
CA LEU A 23 -1.23 -3.02 -3.40
C LEU A 23 -2.54 -2.58 -4.05
N GLY A 24 -2.45 -1.83 -5.16
CA GLY A 24 -3.60 -1.23 -5.83
C GLY A 24 -4.28 -0.12 -5.04
N GLY A 25 -3.80 0.18 -3.83
CA GLY A 25 -4.29 1.25 -2.98
C GLY A 25 -3.74 2.63 -3.34
N THR A 26 -4.03 3.62 -2.49
CA THR A 26 -3.59 5.00 -2.67
C THR A 26 -3.14 5.60 -1.33
N PRO A 27 -2.38 6.71 -1.32
CA PRO A 27 -2.03 7.41 -0.08
C PRO A 27 -3.23 7.80 0.79
N VAL A 28 -4.42 7.92 0.20
CA VAL A 28 -5.66 8.29 0.90
C VAL A 28 -6.04 7.25 1.97
N GLU A 29 -5.68 5.96 1.79
CA GLU A 29 -5.95 4.90 2.76
C GLU A 29 -5.39 5.22 4.16
N LEU A 30 -4.23 5.87 4.19
CA LEU A 30 -3.53 6.19 5.44
C LEU A 30 -3.65 7.67 5.85
N ARG A 31 -4.45 8.46 5.11
CA ARG A 31 -4.65 9.89 5.38
C ARG A 31 -5.08 10.17 6.82
N PHE A 32 -6.06 9.42 7.34
CA PHE A 32 -6.56 9.67 8.69
C PHE A 32 -5.52 9.35 9.76
N VAL A 33 -4.73 8.31 9.56
CA VAL A 33 -3.60 7.95 10.43
C VAL A 33 -2.55 9.06 10.40
N ALA A 34 -2.14 9.48 9.20
CA ALA A 34 -1.15 10.55 9.01
C ALA A 34 -1.62 11.86 9.67
N GLN A 35 -2.87 12.28 9.45
CA GLN A 35 -3.44 13.47 10.09
C GLN A 35 -3.51 13.34 11.62
N GLY A 36 -3.83 12.14 12.13
CA GLY A 36 -3.82 11.87 13.57
C GLY A 36 -2.44 12.05 14.18
N LEU A 37 -1.42 11.51 13.52
CA LEU A 37 -0.02 11.66 13.91
C LEU A 37 0.43 13.12 13.86
N THR A 38 0.03 13.86 12.84
CA THR A 38 0.38 15.29 12.71
C THR A 38 -0.26 16.13 13.81
N ARG A 39 -1.52 15.85 14.14
CA ARG A 39 -2.17 16.50 15.31
C ARG A 39 -1.48 16.19 16.63
N ALA A 40 -0.81 15.05 16.73
CA ALA A 40 0.02 14.66 17.87
C ALA A 40 1.46 15.22 17.81
N GLY A 41 1.77 16.07 16.82
CA GLY A 41 3.06 16.75 16.69
C GLY A 41 4.13 15.98 15.93
N TYR A 42 3.76 14.95 15.17
CA TYR A 42 4.68 14.19 14.31
C TYR A 42 4.62 14.69 12.87
N THR A 43 5.73 14.59 12.14
CA THR A 43 5.73 14.69 10.67
C THR A 43 5.26 13.36 10.09
N ALA A 44 4.39 13.37 9.09
CA ALA A 44 3.88 12.14 8.50
C ALA A 44 3.86 12.23 6.97
N HIS A 45 4.52 11.30 6.30
CA HIS A 45 4.56 11.17 4.85
C HIS A 45 3.91 9.85 4.41
N VAL A 46 3.12 9.91 3.34
CA VAL A 46 2.50 8.77 2.69
C VAL A 46 2.81 8.86 1.20
N PRO A 47 3.84 8.16 0.70
CA PRO A 47 4.22 8.22 -0.71
C PRO A 47 3.15 7.60 -1.60
N GLN A 48 3.03 8.11 -2.82
CA GLN A 48 2.46 7.38 -3.95
C GLN A 48 3.52 6.39 -4.43
N LEU A 49 3.17 5.12 -4.49
CA LEU A 49 4.07 4.11 -5.07
C LEU A 49 3.98 4.13 -6.61
N ALA A 50 5.06 3.75 -7.27
CA ALA A 50 5.12 3.71 -8.74
C ALA A 50 3.94 2.93 -9.34
N GLY A 51 3.32 3.47 -10.39
CA GLY A 51 2.15 2.91 -11.07
C GLY A 51 0.85 2.93 -10.28
N HIS A 52 0.87 3.34 -8.99
CA HIS A 52 -0.35 3.48 -8.19
C HIS A 52 -1.01 4.84 -8.42
N CYS A 53 -2.30 4.93 -8.14
CA CYS A 53 -3.16 6.11 -8.42
C CYS A 53 -3.37 6.38 -9.91
N GLU A 54 -3.06 5.45 -10.76
CA GLU A 54 -3.15 5.49 -12.22
C GLU A 54 -4.06 4.36 -12.72
N SER A 55 -3.91 3.93 -13.97
CA SER A 55 -4.68 2.80 -14.51
C SER A 55 -4.16 1.44 -14.02
N ALA A 56 -4.96 0.39 -14.18
CA ALA A 56 -4.54 -0.97 -13.86
C ALA A 56 -3.37 -1.43 -14.75
N GLU A 57 -3.31 -0.95 -15.99
CA GLU A 57 -2.26 -1.24 -16.95
C GLU A 57 -0.93 -0.62 -16.52
N GLU A 58 -0.95 0.62 -16.02
CA GLU A 58 0.23 1.32 -15.51
C GLU A 58 0.76 0.65 -14.24
N LEU A 59 -0.12 0.27 -13.32
CA LEU A 59 0.28 -0.53 -12.16
C LEU A 59 0.90 -1.87 -12.58
N GLN A 60 0.29 -2.57 -13.56
CA GLN A 60 0.79 -3.86 -14.05
C GLN A 60 2.15 -3.76 -14.74
N ALA A 61 2.50 -2.59 -15.26
CA ALA A 61 3.79 -2.32 -15.89
C ALA A 61 4.92 -2.09 -14.87
N THR A 62 4.60 -1.97 -13.57
CA THR A 62 5.58 -1.75 -12.51
C THR A 62 5.94 -3.04 -11.78
N THR A 63 7.03 -2.99 -11.03
CA THR A 63 7.56 -4.08 -10.22
C THR A 63 7.64 -3.66 -8.75
N TRP A 64 7.76 -4.65 -7.85
CA TRP A 64 7.91 -4.36 -6.42
C TRP A 64 9.19 -3.54 -6.12
N GLN A 65 10.24 -3.67 -6.93
CA GLN A 65 11.47 -2.86 -6.79
C GLN A 65 11.18 -1.38 -7.02
N GLN A 66 10.39 -1.05 -8.05
CA GLN A 66 9.99 0.33 -8.33
C GLN A 66 9.07 0.90 -7.24
N TRP A 67 8.21 0.07 -6.66
CA TRP A 67 7.43 0.47 -5.49
C TRP A 67 8.34 0.76 -4.30
N TYR A 68 9.34 -0.08 -4.08
CA TYR A 68 10.32 0.12 -3.02
C TYR A 68 11.20 1.36 -3.26
N GLU A 69 11.60 1.65 -4.50
CA GLU A 69 12.29 2.89 -4.86
C GLU A 69 11.48 4.13 -4.45
N SER A 70 10.16 4.13 -4.65
CA SER A 70 9.28 5.21 -4.18
C SER A 70 9.31 5.36 -2.64
N VAL A 71 9.43 4.26 -1.90
CA VAL A 71 9.60 4.27 -0.44
C VAL A 71 10.94 4.88 -0.04
N GLU A 72 12.03 4.46 -0.69
CA GLU A 72 13.38 4.98 -0.44
C GLU A 72 13.47 6.48 -0.69
N GLU A 73 12.93 6.95 -1.82
CA GLU A 73 12.93 8.39 -2.14
C GLU A 73 12.22 9.21 -1.07
N GLU A 74 11.05 8.75 -0.63
CA GLU A 74 10.28 9.49 0.39
C GLU A 74 10.91 9.37 1.78
N TYR A 75 11.56 8.25 2.09
CA TYR A 75 12.35 8.09 3.30
C TYR A 75 13.50 9.10 3.35
N HIS A 76 14.25 9.27 2.27
CA HIS A 76 15.34 10.25 2.20
C HIS A 76 14.82 11.67 2.39
N ARG A 77 13.70 12.05 1.77
CA ARG A 77 13.07 13.36 1.97
C ARG A 77 12.67 13.58 3.44
N LEU A 78 12.12 12.55 4.07
CA LEU A 78 11.72 12.62 5.48
C LEU A 78 12.93 12.77 6.41
N ARG A 79 14.04 12.11 6.06
CA ARG A 79 15.33 12.20 6.78
C ARG A 79 15.94 13.60 6.78
N GLU A 80 15.67 14.43 5.80
CA GLU A 80 16.17 15.84 5.75
C GLU A 80 15.64 16.66 6.93
N HIS A 81 14.47 16.29 7.46
CA HIS A 81 13.75 17.10 8.47
C HIS A 81 13.50 16.35 9.78
N CYS A 82 13.66 15.03 9.77
CA CYS A 82 13.36 14.18 10.93
C CYS A 82 14.58 13.40 11.40
N SER A 83 14.87 13.52 12.71
CA SER A 83 15.97 12.81 13.35
C SER A 83 15.63 11.35 13.72
N THR A 84 14.33 11.08 13.86
CA THR A 84 13.81 9.76 14.26
C THR A 84 12.67 9.39 13.31
N ILE A 85 12.72 8.19 12.74
CA ILE A 85 11.71 7.74 11.78
C ILE A 85 11.12 6.41 12.24
N VAL A 86 9.79 6.37 12.25
CA VAL A 86 8.98 5.15 12.33
C VAL A 86 8.46 4.82 10.94
N VAL A 87 8.59 3.59 10.50
CA VAL A 87 8.05 3.15 9.23
C VAL A 87 6.83 2.26 9.49
N GLY A 88 5.77 2.52 8.77
CA GLY A 88 4.54 1.73 8.86
C GLY A 88 3.94 1.45 7.50
N GLY A 89 3.06 0.47 7.43
CA GLY A 89 2.39 0.17 6.18
C GLY A 89 1.17 -0.73 6.36
N LEU A 90 0.33 -0.73 5.33
CA LEU A 90 -0.90 -1.51 5.26
C LEU A 90 -0.75 -2.63 4.23
N SER A 91 -1.09 -3.87 4.60
CA SER A 91 -1.10 -5.03 3.68
C SER A 91 0.28 -5.23 3.01
N MET A 92 0.39 -5.13 1.68
CA MET A 92 1.66 -5.13 0.95
C MET A 92 2.61 -4.01 1.45
N GLY A 93 2.08 -2.83 1.74
CA GLY A 93 2.87 -1.73 2.30
C GLY A 93 3.52 -2.09 3.65
N ALA A 94 2.92 -2.98 4.43
CA ALA A 94 3.53 -3.50 5.65
C ALA A 94 4.74 -4.40 5.35
N ILE A 95 4.71 -5.14 4.24
CA ILE A 95 5.85 -5.95 3.79
C ILE A 95 7.00 -5.05 3.32
N LEU A 96 6.68 -4.00 2.54
CA LEU A 96 7.69 -3.01 2.12
C LEU A 96 8.29 -2.28 3.33
N ALA A 97 7.48 -1.95 4.35
CA ALA A 97 7.96 -1.36 5.60
C ALA A 97 8.94 -2.28 6.35
N LEU A 98 8.62 -3.58 6.40
CA LEU A 98 9.50 -4.58 7.02
C LEU A 98 10.79 -4.75 6.22
N HIS A 99 10.70 -4.81 4.89
CA HIS A 99 11.86 -4.87 3.99
C HIS A 99 12.75 -3.65 4.18
N HIS A 100 12.17 -2.44 4.19
CA HIS A 100 12.90 -1.19 4.41
C HIS A 100 13.63 -1.16 5.75
N ALA A 101 12.99 -1.61 6.83
CA ALA A 101 13.65 -1.69 8.13
C ALA A 101 14.81 -2.70 8.17
N ALA A 102 14.71 -3.78 7.42
CA ALA A 102 15.79 -4.75 7.29
C ALA A 102 17.00 -4.19 6.51
N GLN A 103 16.77 -3.28 5.56
CA GLN A 103 17.85 -2.59 4.84
C GLN A 103 18.49 -1.44 5.66
N HIS A 104 17.74 -0.84 6.60
CA HIS A 104 18.15 0.30 7.40
C HIS A 104 18.05 0.06 8.92
N PRO A 105 18.67 -1.00 9.47
CA PRO A 105 18.42 -1.43 10.85
C PRO A 105 18.79 -0.38 11.90
N ASP A 106 19.81 0.45 11.61
CA ASP A 106 20.31 1.47 12.54
C ASP A 106 19.53 2.80 12.48
N HIS A 107 18.64 2.95 11.52
CA HIS A 107 17.98 4.22 11.21
C HIS A 107 16.46 4.22 11.45
N ILE A 108 15.86 3.04 11.54
CA ILE A 108 14.43 2.88 11.79
C ILE A 108 14.18 2.62 13.27
N SER A 109 13.45 3.54 13.92
CA SER A 109 13.26 3.48 15.38
C SER A 109 12.16 2.50 15.80
N ALA A 110 11.17 2.29 14.95
CA ALA A 110 10.06 1.35 15.18
C ALA A 110 9.32 1.03 13.89
N LEU A 111 8.54 -0.05 13.92
CA LEU A 111 7.65 -0.47 12.85
C LEU A 111 6.19 -0.45 13.31
N ALA A 112 5.28 -0.04 12.40
CA ALA A 112 3.84 -0.11 12.59
C ALA A 112 3.21 -0.90 11.42
N LEU A 113 2.99 -2.20 11.62
CA LEU A 113 2.53 -3.12 10.57
C LEU A 113 1.02 -3.36 10.72
N TYR A 114 0.25 -2.93 9.73
CA TYR A 114 -1.19 -3.09 9.68
C TYR A 114 -1.55 -4.21 8.69
N ALA A 115 -2.12 -5.31 9.19
CA ALA A 115 -2.54 -6.46 8.39
C ALA A 115 -1.51 -6.92 7.34
N PRO A 116 -0.25 -7.26 7.72
CA PRO A 116 0.79 -7.64 6.76
C PRO A 116 0.36 -8.88 5.97
N SER A 117 0.41 -8.81 4.65
CA SER A 117 0.00 -9.90 3.75
C SER A 117 1.15 -10.85 3.46
N LEU A 118 1.62 -11.58 4.48
CA LEU A 118 2.69 -12.59 4.32
C LEU A 118 2.24 -13.82 3.52
N TRP A 119 0.96 -14.14 3.58
CA TRP A 119 0.34 -15.28 2.90
C TRP A 119 -1.06 -14.91 2.42
N LEU A 120 -1.43 -15.43 1.25
CA LEU A 120 -2.77 -15.30 0.70
C LEU A 120 -3.62 -16.52 1.14
N ASP A 121 -4.01 -16.55 2.40
CA ASP A 121 -4.73 -17.67 3.02
C ASP A 121 -6.00 -17.24 3.79
N GLY A 122 -6.41 -15.98 3.65
CA GLY A 122 -7.57 -15.43 4.36
C GLY A 122 -8.90 -16.06 3.94
N TRP A 123 -9.90 -15.96 4.81
CA TRP A 123 -11.25 -16.52 4.61
C TRP A 123 -12.01 -15.95 3.39
N GLY A 124 -11.60 -14.78 2.89
CA GLY A 124 -12.16 -14.17 1.67
C GLY A 124 -11.50 -14.66 0.38
N ILE A 125 -10.46 -15.51 0.48
CA ILE A 125 -9.69 -15.97 -0.67
C ILE A 125 -10.31 -17.26 -1.21
N PRO A 126 -10.58 -17.35 -2.52
CA PRO A 126 -11.12 -18.57 -3.13
C PRO A 126 -10.20 -19.77 -2.93
N TRP A 127 -10.76 -20.95 -2.68
CA TRP A 127 -10.03 -22.19 -2.42
C TRP A 127 -9.00 -22.55 -3.51
N TYR A 128 -9.25 -22.18 -4.77
CA TYR A 128 -8.34 -22.42 -5.89
C TYR A 128 -7.06 -21.58 -5.82
N ASN A 129 -7.02 -20.57 -4.96
CA ASN A 129 -5.83 -19.74 -4.77
C ASN A 129 -4.65 -20.53 -4.19
N HIS A 130 -4.90 -21.67 -3.55
CA HIS A 130 -3.84 -22.58 -3.11
C HIS A 130 -3.02 -23.12 -4.29
N PHE A 131 -3.62 -23.20 -5.49
CA PHE A 131 -2.92 -23.57 -6.72
C PHE A 131 -2.12 -22.42 -7.33
N PHE A 132 -2.37 -21.17 -6.90
CA PHE A 132 -1.61 -20.01 -7.37
C PHE A 132 -0.11 -20.13 -7.02
N LYS A 133 0.21 -20.80 -5.92
CA LYS A 133 1.61 -21.10 -5.53
C LYS A 133 2.36 -21.96 -6.55
N LEU A 134 1.64 -22.68 -7.44
CA LEU A 134 2.22 -23.48 -8.52
C LEU A 134 2.38 -22.68 -9.82
N ILE A 135 1.77 -21.50 -9.91
CA ILE A 135 1.85 -20.62 -11.08
C ILE A 135 3.07 -19.75 -10.92
N THR A 136 4.18 -20.14 -11.54
CA THR A 136 5.43 -19.36 -11.55
C THR A 136 5.56 -18.47 -12.78
N GLN A 137 4.64 -18.60 -13.75
CA GLN A 137 4.67 -17.92 -15.02
C GLN A 137 3.72 -16.72 -15.01
N LYS A 138 4.26 -15.49 -15.12
CA LYS A 138 3.46 -14.24 -15.11
C LYS A 138 2.35 -14.23 -16.18
N TRP A 139 2.61 -14.74 -17.38
CA TRP A 139 1.60 -14.77 -18.46
C TRP A 139 0.39 -15.66 -18.10
N LEU A 140 0.60 -16.75 -17.36
CA LEU A 140 -0.47 -17.62 -16.91
C LEU A 140 -1.26 -16.96 -15.77
N ALA A 141 -0.57 -16.27 -14.87
CA ALA A 141 -1.19 -15.54 -13.76
C ALA A 141 -2.08 -14.38 -14.24
N GLN A 142 -1.77 -13.76 -15.38
CA GLN A 142 -2.60 -12.71 -15.99
C GLN A 142 -4.00 -13.19 -16.39
N MET A 143 -4.16 -14.49 -16.69
CA MET A 143 -5.46 -15.06 -17.03
C MET A 143 -6.41 -15.17 -15.82
N PHE A 144 -5.92 -14.98 -14.61
CA PHE A 144 -6.68 -15.10 -13.37
C PHE A 144 -6.68 -13.74 -12.63
N PRO A 145 -7.66 -12.87 -12.91
CA PRO A 145 -7.77 -11.62 -12.18
C PRO A 145 -8.09 -11.93 -10.71
N PHE A 146 -7.34 -11.32 -9.81
CA PHE A 146 -7.60 -11.38 -8.39
C PHE A 146 -8.62 -10.30 -8.03
N ALA A 147 -9.88 -10.69 -7.91
CA ALA A 147 -10.93 -9.84 -7.42
C ALA A 147 -11.37 -10.33 -6.04
N GLU A 148 -11.26 -9.49 -5.03
CA GLU A 148 -11.85 -9.78 -3.73
C GLU A 148 -13.38 -9.88 -3.85
N ARG A 149 -13.92 -11.06 -3.52
CA ARG A 149 -15.37 -11.28 -3.60
C ARG A 149 -16.06 -10.72 -2.35
N HIS A 150 -16.98 -9.79 -2.58
CA HIS A 150 -18.13 -9.42 -1.73
C HIS A 150 -17.95 -8.70 -0.41
N SER A 151 -16.77 -8.54 0.19
CA SER A 151 -16.71 -7.80 1.46
C SER A 151 -15.38 -7.14 1.81
N TRP A 152 -14.38 -7.19 0.92
CA TRP A 152 -13.04 -6.63 1.16
C TRP A 152 -12.51 -6.87 2.58
N GLY A 153 -12.78 -8.05 3.14
CA GLY A 153 -12.41 -8.39 4.50
C GLY A 153 -13.18 -7.63 5.61
N ILE A 154 -14.06 -6.69 5.27
CA ILE A 154 -14.78 -5.87 6.23
C ILE A 154 -15.96 -6.65 6.82
N LYS A 155 -15.84 -7.04 8.09
CA LYS A 155 -16.89 -7.79 8.82
C LYS A 155 -18.03 -6.89 9.27
N ASP A 156 -17.77 -5.63 9.65
CA ASP A 156 -18.77 -4.69 10.12
C ASP A 156 -19.63 -4.18 8.93
N PRO A 157 -20.96 -4.44 8.95
CA PRO A 157 -21.86 -4.03 7.87
C PRO A 157 -21.97 -2.50 7.73
N ARG A 158 -21.76 -1.73 8.80
CA ARG A 158 -21.83 -0.26 8.78
C ARG A 158 -20.64 0.31 8.04
N ILE A 159 -19.44 -0.20 8.33
CA ILE A 159 -18.20 0.21 7.64
C ILE A 159 -18.28 -0.22 6.17
N ARG A 160 -18.77 -1.42 5.90
CA ARG A 160 -18.98 -1.92 4.53
C ARG A 160 -19.89 -0.99 3.72
N ALA A 161 -21.01 -0.53 4.29
CA ALA A 161 -21.95 0.38 3.64
C ALA A 161 -21.30 1.74 3.27
N ILE A 162 -20.29 2.16 3.98
CA ILE A 162 -19.54 3.40 3.69
C ILE A 162 -18.47 3.17 2.60
N VAL A 163 -17.76 2.05 2.67
CA VAL A 163 -16.62 1.76 1.80
C VAL A 163 -17.06 1.24 0.41
N GLU A 164 -18.11 0.42 0.37
CA GLU A 164 -18.60 -0.23 -0.86
C GLU A 164 -18.97 0.75 -1.98
N PRO A 165 -19.68 1.88 -1.73
CA PRO A 165 -19.96 2.87 -2.77
C PRO A 165 -18.68 3.55 -3.31
N ALA A 166 -17.70 3.82 -2.45
CA ALA A 166 -16.44 4.45 -2.84
C ALA A 166 -15.63 3.54 -3.78
N ILE A 167 -15.59 2.23 -3.49
CA ILE A 167 -14.92 1.25 -4.35
C ILE A 167 -15.69 1.04 -5.67
N LYS A 168 -17.02 0.99 -5.62
CA LYS A 168 -17.86 0.84 -6.82
C LYS A 168 -17.87 2.06 -7.74
N SER A 169 -17.56 3.24 -7.23
CA SER A 169 -17.46 4.46 -8.07
C SER A 169 -16.36 4.39 -9.12
N GLY A 170 -15.42 3.46 -8.97
CA GLY A 170 -14.33 3.25 -9.93
C GLY A 170 -13.33 4.40 -10.00
N ASP A 171 -13.38 5.35 -9.07
CA ASP A 171 -12.36 6.39 -8.95
C ASP A 171 -11.09 5.79 -8.31
N SER A 172 -10.30 5.13 -9.15
CA SER A 172 -9.04 4.50 -8.74
C SER A 172 -8.06 5.48 -8.09
N SER A 173 -8.23 6.78 -8.35
CA SER A 173 -7.38 7.83 -7.78
C SER A 173 -7.62 8.04 -6.28
N GLN A 174 -8.78 7.66 -5.77
CA GLN A 174 -9.15 7.79 -4.36
C GLN A 174 -9.37 6.45 -3.65
N ALA A 175 -9.97 5.49 -4.34
CA ALA A 175 -10.37 4.21 -3.76
C ALA A 175 -9.41 3.05 -4.06
N GLY A 176 -8.44 3.28 -4.96
CA GLY A 176 -7.56 2.21 -5.44
C GLY A 176 -8.19 1.34 -6.53
N ILE A 177 -7.52 0.28 -6.93
CA ILE A 177 -7.93 -0.63 -7.99
C ILE A 177 -8.67 -1.83 -7.38
N ALA A 178 -9.94 -1.98 -7.70
CA ALA A 178 -10.81 -3.00 -7.10
C ALA A 178 -10.55 -4.43 -7.62
N ALA A 179 -9.95 -4.58 -8.80
CA ALA A 179 -9.58 -5.86 -9.37
C ALA A 179 -8.13 -5.81 -9.87
N LEU A 180 -7.28 -6.59 -9.23
CA LEU A 180 -5.85 -6.64 -9.56
C LEU A 180 -5.57 -7.76 -10.55
N PRO A 181 -4.76 -7.53 -11.59
CA PRO A 181 -4.23 -8.61 -12.42
C PRO A 181 -3.46 -9.61 -11.58
N GLY A 182 -3.69 -10.91 -11.81
CA GLY A 182 -3.04 -11.96 -11.04
C GLY A 182 -1.51 -11.95 -11.12
N SER A 183 -0.94 -11.34 -12.18
CA SER A 183 0.51 -11.17 -12.31
C SER A 183 1.14 -10.32 -11.22
N LEU A 184 0.39 -9.34 -10.66
CA LEU A 184 0.85 -8.50 -9.54
C LEU A 184 0.95 -9.27 -8.21
N MET A 185 0.30 -10.42 -8.12
CA MET A 185 0.40 -11.31 -6.95
C MET A 185 1.68 -12.15 -6.94
N LEU A 186 2.46 -12.09 -8.01
CA LEU A 186 3.76 -12.77 -8.17
C LEU A 186 4.96 -11.83 -7.98
N GLU A 187 4.71 -10.53 -7.78
CA GLU A 187 5.73 -9.55 -7.38
C GLU A 187 6.00 -9.65 -5.89
#